data_9d3f6927b389b40ee8bacbfd224157d1
#
_entry.id   9d3f6927b389b40ee8bacbfd224157d1
#
_cell.length_a   1.000
_cell.length_b   1.000
_cell.length_c   1.000
_cell.angle_alpha   90.00
_cell.angle_beta   90.00
_cell.angle_gamma   90.00
#
_symmetry.space_group_name_H-M   'P 1'
#
loop_
_entity.id
_entity.type
_entity.pdbx_description
1 polymer ?
#
loop_
_entity_poly.entity_id
_entity_poly.type
_entity_poly.pdbx_seq_one_letter_code
_entity_poly.pdbx_strand_id
1 'polypeptide(L)'
;VLIKTSLGNIKVKLYDETPKHKENFIKLVESGFYTDLLFHRVIRDFMIQGGDPNSKNAPKNAALGSGGPGYTVPAEINPKFFHKKGALAAARLGDQMNPTKASSGSQFYIVQGKPYNPQEIEYFKRSGKITNEEQEKYYSTIGGTPHLDGEY
;
A
#
# COMPACT_ATOMS: atom_id res chain seq x y z
N VAL A 1 13.01 6.66 -3.40
CA VAL A 1 12.94 5.68 -4.50
C VAL A 1 12.17 6.26 -5.67
N LEU A 2 12.61 5.97 -6.88
CA LEU A 2 11.93 6.35 -8.11
C LEU A 2 11.37 5.11 -8.80
N ILE A 3 10.06 5.06 -8.95
CA ILE A 3 9.37 3.99 -9.68
C ILE A 3 9.13 4.50 -11.11
N LYS A 4 9.84 3.92 -12.07
CA LYS A 4 9.67 4.26 -13.49
C LYS A 4 8.62 3.34 -14.10
N THR A 5 7.57 3.92 -14.66
CA THR A 5 6.50 3.16 -15.30
C THR A 5 6.33 3.58 -16.77
N SER A 6 5.62 2.77 -17.53
CA SER A 6 5.28 3.10 -18.93
C SER A 6 4.44 4.37 -19.08
N LEU A 7 3.79 4.82 -18.02
CA LEU A 7 2.91 6.00 -18.01
C LEU A 7 3.51 7.19 -17.26
N GLY A 8 4.75 7.08 -16.77
CA GLY A 8 5.43 8.15 -16.06
C GLY A 8 6.14 7.67 -14.80
N ASN A 9 6.79 8.58 -14.11
CA ASN A 9 7.58 8.29 -12.92
C ASN A 9 6.80 8.63 -11.64
N ILE A 10 6.97 7.76 -10.63
CA ILE A 10 6.42 7.96 -9.29
C ILE A 10 7.58 8.05 -8.31
N LYS A 11 7.72 9.18 -7.63
CA LYS A 11 8.75 9.37 -6.61
C LYS A 11 8.15 9.12 -5.24
N VAL A 12 8.74 8.19 -4.47
CA VAL A 12 8.28 7.85 -3.12
C VAL A 12 9.39 8.08 -2.10
N LYS A 13 8.98 8.49 -0.90
CA LYS A 13 9.83 8.59 0.28
C LYS A 13 9.47 7.48 1.24
N LEU A 14 10.47 6.76 1.73
CA LEU A 14 10.28 5.72 2.75
C LEU A 14 10.46 6.31 4.14
N TYR A 15 9.64 5.87 5.09
CA TYR A 15 9.69 6.34 6.47
C TYR A 15 10.75 5.58 7.28
N ASP A 16 11.46 6.29 8.13
CA ASP A 16 12.46 5.71 9.04
C ASP A 16 11.81 4.92 10.18
N GLU A 17 10.58 5.28 10.55
CA GLU A 17 9.82 4.65 11.63
C GLU A 17 9.21 3.28 11.25
N THR A 18 9.39 2.85 10.01
CA THR A 18 9.09 1.49 9.55
C THR A 18 10.36 0.84 9.01
N PRO A 19 11.38 0.61 9.88
CA PRO A 19 12.73 0.27 9.44
C PRO A 19 12.82 -1.08 8.70
N LYS A 20 12.08 -2.08 9.11
CA LYS A 20 12.09 -3.40 8.46
C LYS A 20 11.51 -3.34 7.04
N HIS A 21 10.42 -2.61 6.86
CA HIS A 21 9.81 -2.38 5.54
C HIS A 21 10.73 -1.54 4.67
N LYS A 22 11.30 -0.47 5.21
CA LYS A 22 12.23 0.39 4.48
C LYS A 22 13.44 -0.39 3.97
N GLU A 23 14.12 -1.11 4.86
CA GLU A 23 15.31 -1.89 4.54
C GLU A 23 15.01 -2.96 3.47
N ASN A 24 13.92 -3.70 3.66
CA ASN A 24 13.50 -4.72 2.73
C ASN A 24 13.17 -4.17 1.33
N PHE A 25 12.42 -3.06 1.26
CA PHE A 25 12.06 -2.44 -0.01
C PHE A 25 13.32 -1.95 -0.76
N ILE A 26 14.24 -1.29 -0.06
CA ILE A 26 15.51 -0.83 -0.65
C ILE A 26 16.32 -2.02 -1.18
N LYS A 27 16.44 -3.09 -0.40
CA LYS A 27 17.13 -4.32 -0.80
C LYS A 27 16.57 -4.90 -2.10
N LEU A 28 15.24 -4.98 -2.21
CA LEU A 28 14.59 -5.50 -3.41
C LEU A 28 14.77 -4.57 -4.61
N VAL A 29 14.71 -3.26 -4.40
CA VAL A 29 14.99 -2.27 -5.45
C VAL A 29 16.44 -2.41 -5.97
N GLU A 30 17.40 -2.47 -5.08
CA GLU A 30 18.84 -2.57 -5.43
C GLU A 30 19.16 -3.90 -6.13
N SER A 31 18.48 -4.97 -5.79
CA SER A 31 18.66 -6.28 -6.44
C SER A 31 17.98 -6.39 -7.82
N GLY A 32 17.23 -5.39 -8.24
CA GLY A 32 16.49 -5.44 -9.51
C GLY A 32 15.22 -6.29 -9.46
N PHE A 33 14.75 -6.68 -8.27
CA PHE A 33 13.60 -7.56 -8.09
C PHE A 33 12.33 -7.00 -8.75
N TYR A 34 12.11 -5.69 -8.68
CA TYR A 34 10.91 -5.02 -9.20
C TYR A 34 10.97 -4.70 -10.70
N THR A 35 12.09 -4.96 -11.37
CA THR A 35 12.25 -4.65 -12.80
C THR A 35 11.29 -5.48 -13.65
N ASP A 36 10.57 -4.79 -14.55
CA ASP A 36 9.62 -5.39 -15.51
C ASP A 36 8.42 -6.09 -14.87
N LEU A 37 8.07 -5.75 -13.65
CA LEU A 37 6.84 -6.20 -13.01
C LEU A 37 5.65 -5.32 -13.41
N LEU A 38 4.44 -5.86 -13.27
CA LEU A 38 3.20 -5.15 -13.55
C LEU A 38 2.56 -4.62 -12.28
N PHE A 39 1.82 -3.51 -12.40
CA PHE A 39 0.74 -3.21 -11.48
C PHE A 39 -0.44 -4.11 -11.86
N HIS A 40 -0.51 -5.27 -11.26
CA HIS A 40 -1.43 -6.34 -11.64
C HIS A 40 -2.85 -6.15 -11.12
N ARG A 41 -3.06 -5.21 -10.18
CA ARG A 41 -4.37 -4.90 -9.60
C ARG A 41 -4.55 -3.39 -9.54
N VAL A 42 -5.54 -2.89 -10.28
CA VAL A 42 -5.84 -1.47 -10.36
C VAL A 42 -7.33 -1.28 -10.11
N ILE A 43 -7.68 -0.59 -9.04
CA ILE A 43 -9.07 -0.33 -8.68
C ILE A 43 -9.25 1.18 -8.54
N ARG A 44 -10.14 1.73 -9.36
CA ARG A 44 -10.48 3.16 -9.34
C ARG A 44 -10.96 3.59 -7.96
N ASP A 45 -10.56 4.79 -7.55
CA ASP A 45 -10.89 5.39 -6.26
C ASP A 45 -10.40 4.58 -5.05
N PHE A 46 -9.50 3.63 -5.28
CA PHE A 46 -8.90 2.81 -4.25
C PHE A 46 -7.36 2.82 -4.32
N MET A 47 -6.77 1.97 -5.16
CA MET A 47 -5.30 1.84 -5.19
C MET A 47 -4.80 1.19 -6.48
N ILE A 48 -3.49 1.25 -6.70
CA ILE A 48 -2.76 0.40 -7.64
C ILE A 48 -1.80 -0.48 -6.86
N GLN A 49 -1.76 -1.77 -7.18
CA GLN A 49 -0.96 -2.78 -6.49
C GLN A 49 -0.02 -3.47 -7.46
N GLY A 50 1.23 -3.66 -7.03
CA GLY A 50 2.27 -4.35 -7.78
C GLY A 50 3.21 -5.12 -6.88
N GLY A 51 4.34 -5.56 -7.44
CA GLY A 51 5.38 -6.28 -6.70
C GLY A 51 5.24 -7.80 -6.68
N ASP A 52 4.33 -8.37 -7.46
CA ASP A 52 4.26 -9.81 -7.67
C ASP A 52 5.30 -10.25 -8.70
N PRO A 53 6.33 -11.05 -8.32
CA PRO A 53 7.36 -11.49 -9.24
C PRO A 53 6.81 -12.33 -10.41
N ASN A 54 5.66 -12.98 -10.23
CA ASN A 54 5.02 -13.76 -11.27
C ASN A 54 4.39 -12.88 -12.36
N SER A 55 4.32 -11.56 -12.15
CA SER A 55 3.81 -10.62 -13.15
C SER A 55 4.83 -10.32 -14.26
N LYS A 56 6.09 -10.68 -14.07
CA LYS A 56 7.12 -10.49 -15.09
C LYS A 56 6.83 -11.37 -16.33
N ASN A 57 6.66 -10.73 -17.48
CA ASN A 57 6.30 -11.42 -18.73
C ASN A 57 5.03 -12.28 -18.63
N ALA A 58 4.13 -11.95 -17.71
CA ALA A 58 2.92 -12.73 -17.50
C ALA A 58 1.98 -12.64 -18.71
N PRO A 59 1.36 -13.77 -19.10
CA PRO A 59 0.33 -13.75 -20.13
C PRO A 59 -0.91 -13.00 -19.64
N LYS A 60 -1.71 -12.49 -20.59
CA LYS A 60 -2.86 -11.60 -20.30
C LYS A 60 -3.85 -12.16 -19.25
N ASN A 61 -4.00 -13.48 -19.20
CA ASN A 61 -4.96 -14.15 -18.31
C ASN A 61 -4.29 -14.82 -17.09
N ALA A 62 -3.04 -14.47 -16.78
CA ALA A 62 -2.36 -15.05 -15.62
C ALA A 62 -3.06 -14.68 -14.31
N ALA A 63 -3.19 -15.66 -13.43
CA ALA A 63 -3.60 -15.41 -12.05
C ALA A 63 -2.42 -14.81 -11.27
N LEU A 64 -2.57 -13.56 -10.84
CA LEU A 64 -1.52 -12.82 -10.13
C LEU A 64 -2.01 -12.39 -8.74
N GLY A 65 -1.08 -12.03 -7.88
CA GLY A 65 -1.36 -11.54 -6.54
C GLY A 65 -0.93 -12.48 -5.41
N SER A 66 -0.44 -13.70 -5.73
CA SER A 66 0.03 -14.66 -4.74
C SER A 66 1.55 -14.78 -4.65
N GLY A 67 2.29 -14.18 -5.59
CA GLY A 67 3.75 -14.27 -5.63
C GLY A 67 4.46 -13.35 -4.65
N GLY A 68 5.67 -13.74 -4.27
CA GLY A 68 6.52 -12.99 -3.37
C GLY A 68 7.95 -13.50 -3.37
N PRO A 69 8.83 -12.93 -2.56
CA PRO A 69 10.25 -13.27 -2.53
C PRO A 69 10.57 -14.53 -1.68
N GLY A 70 9.55 -15.21 -1.16
CA GLY A 70 9.71 -16.39 -0.32
C GLY A 70 9.76 -16.12 1.19
N TYR A 71 9.45 -14.90 1.60
CA TYR A 71 9.35 -14.48 3.01
C TYR A 71 8.30 -13.39 3.20
N THR A 72 7.93 -13.15 4.44
CA THR A 72 7.07 -12.04 4.86
C THR A 72 7.85 -11.07 5.74
N VAL A 73 7.34 -9.86 5.89
CA VAL A 73 7.91 -8.84 6.78
C VAL A 73 6.97 -8.63 7.96
N PRO A 74 7.45 -8.69 9.21
CA PRO A 74 6.62 -8.43 10.38
C PRO A 74 5.94 -7.06 10.31
N ALA A 75 4.71 -6.97 10.79
CA ALA A 75 3.94 -5.73 10.78
C ALA A 75 4.67 -4.61 11.53
N GLU A 76 4.63 -3.41 10.98
CA GLU A 76 5.15 -2.18 11.58
C GLU A 76 4.09 -1.08 11.51
N ILE A 77 2.85 -1.43 11.85
CA ILE A 77 1.71 -0.51 11.78
C ILE A 77 1.89 0.59 12.80
N ASN A 78 1.89 1.84 12.33
CA ASN A 78 2.13 3.02 13.16
C ASN A 78 0.99 4.02 12.95
N PRO A 79 0.26 4.41 14.01
CA PRO A 79 -0.89 5.32 13.90
C PRO A 79 -0.53 6.74 13.43
N LYS A 80 0.75 7.10 13.46
CA LYS A 80 1.24 8.36 12.89
C LYS A 80 1.05 8.41 11.36
N PHE A 81 1.07 7.25 10.72
CA PHE A 81 0.94 7.13 9.27
C PHE A 81 -0.45 6.64 8.90
N PHE A 82 -1.07 7.33 7.97
CA PHE A 82 -2.41 6.99 7.52
C PHE A 82 -2.47 6.92 5.98
N HIS A 83 -3.50 6.27 5.47
CA HIS A 83 -3.63 5.96 4.03
C HIS A 83 -4.16 7.14 3.23
N LYS A 84 -3.46 8.26 3.29
CA LYS A 84 -3.73 9.42 2.44
C LYS A 84 -3.41 9.12 0.99
N LYS A 85 -4.01 9.85 0.07
CA LYS A 85 -3.68 9.74 -1.36
C LYS A 85 -2.18 9.86 -1.58
N GLY A 86 -1.61 8.92 -2.34
CA GLY A 86 -0.17 8.81 -2.60
C GLY A 86 0.61 7.99 -1.56
N ALA A 87 -0.02 7.51 -0.49
CA ALA A 87 0.66 6.63 0.46
C ALA A 87 1.12 5.33 -0.23
N LEU A 88 2.37 4.94 0.03
CA LEU A 88 2.92 3.63 -0.32
C LEU A 88 2.78 2.71 0.88
N ALA A 89 2.12 1.59 0.72
CA ALA A 89 1.87 0.63 1.78
C ALA A 89 2.16 -0.80 1.34
N ALA A 90 2.54 -1.65 2.29
CA ALA A 90 2.76 -3.06 2.03
C ALA A 90 1.43 -3.81 1.96
N ALA A 91 1.25 -4.64 0.94
CA ALA A 91 0.12 -5.56 0.86
C ALA A 91 0.30 -6.72 1.85
N ARG A 92 -0.78 -7.39 2.21
CA ARG A 92 -0.77 -8.57 3.08
C ARG A 92 -1.97 -9.47 2.83
N LEU A 93 -1.89 -10.69 3.30
CA LEU A 93 -3.04 -11.61 3.37
C LEU A 93 -4.02 -11.14 4.45
N GLY A 94 -5.29 -11.51 4.28
CA GLY A 94 -6.34 -11.21 5.24
C GLY A 94 -6.15 -11.90 6.60
N ASP A 95 -6.77 -11.36 7.63
CA ASP A 95 -6.57 -11.76 9.03
C ASP A 95 -6.81 -13.25 9.30
N GLN A 96 -7.75 -13.88 8.61
CA GLN A 96 -8.03 -15.31 8.79
C GLN A 96 -6.82 -16.20 8.46
N MET A 97 -6.06 -15.85 7.43
CA MET A 97 -4.87 -16.58 7.01
C MET A 97 -3.58 -15.98 7.59
N ASN A 98 -3.67 -14.80 8.18
CA ASN A 98 -2.52 -14.02 8.61
C ASN A 98 -2.85 -13.19 9.86
N PRO A 99 -3.10 -13.84 11.01
CA PRO A 99 -3.49 -13.15 12.24
C PRO A 99 -2.43 -12.21 12.78
N THR A 100 -1.17 -12.39 12.43
CA THR A 100 -0.07 -11.51 12.83
C THR A 100 0.03 -10.24 11.99
N LYS A 101 -0.79 -10.10 10.95
CA LYS A 101 -0.76 -8.98 10.00
C LYS A 101 0.60 -8.78 9.33
N ALA A 102 1.40 -9.84 9.20
CA ALA A 102 2.68 -9.78 8.50
C ALA A 102 2.47 -9.36 7.04
N SER A 103 3.37 -8.51 6.56
CA SER A 103 3.29 -8.00 5.19
C SER A 103 3.86 -8.97 4.17
N SER A 104 3.34 -8.93 2.94
CA SER A 104 4.04 -9.52 1.80
C SER A 104 5.48 -9.02 1.75
N GLY A 105 6.42 -9.92 1.42
CA GLY A 105 7.82 -9.52 1.29
C GLY A 105 8.09 -8.59 0.10
N SER A 106 7.18 -8.51 -0.89
CA SER A 106 7.41 -7.69 -2.09
C SER A 106 6.19 -6.92 -2.58
N GLN A 107 4.98 -7.40 -2.37
CA GLN A 107 3.81 -6.72 -2.90
C GLN A 107 3.47 -5.47 -2.10
N PHE A 108 3.17 -4.40 -2.82
CA PHE A 108 2.82 -3.10 -2.27
C PHE A 108 1.67 -2.48 -3.06
N TYR A 109 1.05 -1.46 -2.49
CA TYR A 109 0.06 -0.66 -3.19
C TYR A 109 0.30 0.83 -2.97
N ILE A 110 -0.17 1.63 -3.92
CA ILE A 110 -0.16 3.08 -3.82
C ILE A 110 -1.62 3.54 -3.79
N VAL A 111 -1.95 4.31 -2.79
CA VAL A 111 -3.32 4.78 -2.54
C VAL A 111 -3.72 5.84 -3.55
N GLN A 112 -4.85 5.68 -4.20
CA GLN A 112 -5.59 6.72 -4.89
C GLN A 112 -6.64 7.31 -3.94
N GLY A 113 -7.60 6.50 -3.53
CA GLY A 113 -8.71 6.93 -2.71
C GLY A 113 -9.59 7.98 -3.36
N LYS A 114 -10.44 8.57 -2.56
CA LYS A 114 -11.31 9.69 -2.92
C LYS A 114 -11.50 10.60 -1.71
N PRO A 115 -11.91 11.86 -1.90
CA PRO A 115 -12.41 12.68 -0.79
C PRO A 115 -13.73 12.14 -0.25
N TYR A 116 -13.97 12.35 1.03
CA TYR A 116 -15.17 11.89 1.73
C TYR A 116 -16.00 13.09 2.17
N ASN A 117 -17.34 12.94 2.11
CA ASN A 117 -18.28 13.97 2.56
C ASN A 117 -18.37 14.01 4.10
N PRO A 118 -19.01 15.05 4.70
CA PRO A 118 -19.10 15.17 6.15
C PRO A 118 -19.73 13.98 6.86
N GLN A 119 -20.71 13.33 6.25
CA GLN A 119 -21.38 12.16 6.83
C GLN A 119 -20.46 10.94 6.85
N GLU A 120 -19.71 10.70 5.78
CA GLU A 120 -18.70 9.65 5.69
C GLU A 120 -17.56 9.89 6.68
N ILE A 121 -17.09 11.13 6.82
CA ILE A 121 -16.07 11.52 7.80
C ILE A 121 -16.55 11.21 9.21
N GLU A 122 -17.78 11.56 9.56
CA GLU A 122 -18.37 11.26 10.86
C GLU A 122 -18.43 9.75 11.14
N TYR A 123 -18.77 8.95 10.13
CA TYR A 123 -18.74 7.49 10.22
C TYR A 123 -17.33 6.99 10.57
N PHE A 124 -16.30 7.47 9.89
CA PHE A 124 -14.91 7.06 10.15
C PHE A 124 -14.40 7.55 11.51
N LYS A 125 -14.85 8.70 11.98
CA LYS A 125 -14.57 9.17 13.35
C LYS A 125 -15.16 8.22 14.39
N ARG A 126 -16.42 7.84 14.24
CA ARG A 126 -17.09 6.89 15.15
C ARG A 126 -16.47 5.51 15.15
N SER A 127 -16.01 5.04 14.00
CA SER A 127 -15.34 3.75 13.86
C SER A 127 -13.88 3.75 14.32
N GLY A 128 -13.35 4.91 14.74
CA GLY A 128 -11.97 5.04 15.20
C GLY A 128 -10.91 5.10 14.10
N LYS A 129 -11.32 5.22 12.83
CA LYS A 129 -10.40 5.31 11.69
C LYS A 129 -9.85 6.72 11.48
N ILE A 130 -10.60 7.75 11.87
CA ILE A 130 -10.14 9.15 11.92
C ILE A 130 -10.09 9.57 13.38
N THR A 131 -8.89 9.89 13.86
CA THR A 131 -8.63 10.16 15.29
C THR A 131 -8.08 11.55 15.56
N ASN A 132 -7.80 12.35 14.52
CA ASN A 132 -7.28 13.70 14.66
C ASN A 132 -7.71 14.61 13.50
N GLU A 133 -7.52 15.92 13.70
CA GLU A 133 -7.91 16.94 12.73
C GLU A 133 -7.11 16.88 11.41
N GLU A 134 -5.85 16.45 11.47
CA GLU A 134 -5.02 16.32 10.27
C GLU A 134 -5.59 15.26 9.33
N GLN A 135 -5.94 14.09 9.86
CA GLN A 135 -6.60 13.03 9.10
C GLN A 135 -7.94 13.48 8.55
N GLU A 136 -8.76 14.13 9.38
CA GLU A 136 -10.07 14.65 8.98
C GLU A 136 -9.95 15.60 7.80
N LYS A 137 -9.06 16.59 7.89
CA LYS A 137 -8.79 17.56 6.84
C LYS A 137 -8.32 16.87 5.55
N TYR A 138 -7.40 15.92 5.68
CA TYR A 138 -6.84 15.22 4.53
C TYR A 138 -7.89 14.40 3.80
N TYR A 139 -8.64 13.59 4.54
CA TYR A 139 -9.66 12.71 3.97
C TYR A 139 -10.87 13.46 3.40
N SER A 140 -11.18 14.64 3.91
CA SER A 140 -12.28 15.47 3.40
C SER A 140 -11.91 16.31 2.17
N THR A 141 -10.62 16.53 1.91
CA THR A 141 -10.13 17.40 0.82
C THR A 141 -9.40 16.65 -0.29
N ILE A 142 -8.27 16.03 0.05
CA ILE A 142 -7.40 15.33 -0.91
C ILE A 142 -7.85 13.89 -1.08
N GLY A 143 -8.26 13.26 0.02
CA GLY A 143 -8.76 11.89 0.03
C GLY A 143 -7.73 10.83 0.38
N GLY A 144 -8.19 9.61 0.34
CA GLY A 144 -7.42 8.43 0.70
C GLY A 144 -8.33 7.24 0.98
N THR A 145 -7.86 6.32 1.82
CA THR A 145 -8.57 5.08 2.16
C THR A 145 -8.55 4.84 3.67
N PRO A 146 -9.35 5.60 4.45
CA PRO A 146 -9.31 5.54 5.91
C PRO A 146 -9.65 4.16 6.50
N HIS A 147 -10.41 3.33 5.77
CA HIS A 147 -10.74 1.97 6.22
C HIS A 147 -9.52 1.05 6.38
N LEU A 148 -8.37 1.40 5.77
CA LEU A 148 -7.13 0.64 5.88
C LEU A 148 -6.26 1.08 7.06
N ASP A 149 -6.55 2.20 7.69
CA ASP A 149 -5.76 2.73 8.79
C ASP A 149 -5.80 1.77 9.99
N GLY A 150 -4.63 1.47 10.55
CA GLY A 150 -4.47 0.49 11.62
C GLY A 150 -4.49 -0.97 11.20
N GLU A 151 -4.74 -1.25 9.90
CA GLU A 151 -4.83 -2.61 9.39
C GLU A 151 -3.61 -3.01 8.53
N TYR A 152 -2.93 -2.02 8.01
CA TYR A 152 -1.78 -2.19 7.10
C TYR A 152 -0.62 -1.30 7.49
#